data_4e372ebedb537e0526dc84c8ef79149b
#
_entry.id   4e372ebedb537e0526dc84c8ef79149b
#
_cell.length_a   1.000
_cell.length_b   1.000
_cell.length_c   1.000
_cell.angle_alpha   90.00
_cell.angle_beta   90.00
_cell.angle_gamma   90.00
#
_symmetry.space_group_name_H-M   'P 1'
#
loop_
_entity.id
_entity.type
_entity.pdbx_description
1 polymer ?
#
loop_
_entity_poly.entity_id
_entity_poly.type
_entity_poly.pdbx_seq_one_letter_code
_entity_poly.pdbx_strand_id
1 'polypeptide(L)'
;MEIDFSPENFTNQDYALRLVDWMDLEAQAIKRKFHKGLAVFAICALLCFIPLLFTGPSFAWENGPLEIAQNVVLFFETCLFLYFYKNAKGSRYQRLWGSVAILFLILLGRELSWGRVFFFKEMAPYGPAFYSLKEISYGFLVNWVVEALMLLTLFGLFRYAPWRAIWKEIPKPWILMALVVIRAVLSSLGDKEKILHTVFDQTIEEYAELLMYILIGFGAYWYYCWIRWMENRK
;
A
#
# COMPACT_ATOMS: atom_id res chain seq x y z
N MET A 1 -0.42 -1.25 -35.17
CA MET A 1 -0.12 -2.49 -35.89
C MET A 1 -1.25 -3.44 -35.51
N GLU A 2 -2.34 -3.44 -36.32
CA GLU A 2 -3.45 -4.38 -36.19
C GLU A 2 -2.96 -5.72 -36.74
N ILE A 3 -2.97 -6.75 -35.89
CA ILE A 3 -2.65 -8.10 -36.30
C ILE A 3 -3.97 -8.69 -36.81
N ASP A 4 -4.05 -8.91 -38.13
CA ASP A 4 -5.19 -9.54 -38.75
C ASP A 4 -5.22 -11.04 -38.37
N PHE A 5 -6.24 -11.39 -37.59
CA PHE A 5 -6.52 -12.76 -37.17
C PHE A 5 -7.53 -13.42 -38.09
N SER A 6 -7.21 -13.54 -39.39
CA SER A 6 -8.06 -14.34 -40.27
C SER A 6 -7.85 -15.84 -40.01
N PRO A 7 -8.93 -16.61 -39.74
CA PRO A 7 -8.82 -17.99 -39.22
C PRO A 7 -8.39 -19.04 -40.27
N GLU A 8 -8.18 -18.66 -41.49
CA GLU A 8 -8.10 -19.63 -42.59
C GLU A 8 -6.73 -20.29 -42.84
N ASN A 9 -5.67 -19.85 -42.17
CA ASN A 9 -4.30 -20.28 -42.50
C ASN A 9 -3.44 -20.80 -41.34
N PHE A 10 -3.98 -21.04 -40.13
CA PHE A 10 -3.18 -21.46 -38.99
C PHE A 10 -3.55 -22.83 -38.47
N THR A 11 -2.55 -23.66 -38.21
CA THR A 11 -2.73 -24.92 -37.48
C THR A 11 -3.01 -24.64 -35.99
N ASN A 12 -3.66 -25.55 -35.25
CA ASN A 12 -3.88 -25.46 -33.83
C ASN A 12 -2.55 -25.24 -33.04
N GLN A 13 -1.43 -25.71 -33.59
CA GLN A 13 -0.12 -25.56 -33.01
C GLN A 13 0.44 -24.13 -33.17
N ASP A 14 0.18 -23.49 -34.34
CA ASP A 14 0.57 -22.09 -34.57
C ASP A 14 -0.21 -21.11 -33.67
N TYR A 15 -1.49 -21.38 -33.43
CA TYR A 15 -2.29 -20.63 -32.47
C TYR A 15 -1.78 -20.78 -31.09
N ALA A 16 -1.42 -21.98 -30.65
CA ALA A 16 -0.86 -22.22 -29.31
C ALA A 16 0.48 -21.50 -29.09
N LEU A 17 1.38 -21.53 -30.09
CA LEU A 17 2.68 -20.84 -30.02
C LEU A 17 2.49 -19.32 -29.95
N ARG A 18 1.64 -18.73 -30.80
CA ARG A 18 1.36 -17.29 -30.77
C ARG A 18 0.72 -16.84 -29.46
N LEU A 19 -0.16 -17.66 -28.89
CA LEU A 19 -0.80 -17.37 -27.61
C LEU A 19 0.22 -17.37 -26.47
N VAL A 20 1.20 -18.28 -26.49
CA VAL A 20 2.32 -18.32 -25.53
C VAL A 20 3.18 -17.08 -25.68
N ASP A 21 3.57 -16.69 -26.90
CA ASP A 21 4.39 -15.49 -27.16
C ASP A 21 3.67 -14.22 -26.69
N TRP A 22 2.36 -14.08 -27.00
CA TRP A 22 1.57 -12.94 -26.55
C TRP A 22 1.48 -12.84 -25.02
N MET A 23 1.31 -13.97 -24.36
CA MET A 23 1.25 -14.04 -22.90
C MET A 23 2.58 -13.68 -22.24
N ASP A 24 3.70 -14.05 -22.84
CA ASP A 24 5.03 -13.66 -22.34
C ASP A 24 5.29 -12.17 -22.54
N LEU A 25 4.81 -11.58 -23.64
CA LEU A 25 4.85 -10.14 -23.89
C LEU A 25 4.03 -9.35 -22.86
N GLU A 26 2.82 -9.82 -22.48
CA GLU A 26 2.03 -9.18 -21.40
C GLU A 26 2.74 -9.27 -20.06
N ALA A 27 3.27 -10.42 -19.70
CA ALA A 27 4.02 -10.61 -18.45
C ALA A 27 5.23 -9.67 -18.38
N GLN A 28 5.96 -9.50 -19.49
CA GLN A 28 7.06 -8.57 -19.61
C GLN A 28 6.58 -7.10 -19.50
N ALA A 29 5.43 -6.79 -20.10
CA ALA A 29 4.85 -5.45 -20.02
C ALA A 29 4.46 -5.09 -18.57
N ILE A 30 3.86 -6.02 -17.81
CA ILE A 30 3.55 -5.85 -16.38
C ILE A 30 4.84 -5.54 -15.61
N LYS A 31 5.89 -6.35 -15.77
CA LYS A 31 7.19 -6.14 -15.11
C LYS A 31 7.78 -4.77 -15.44
N ARG A 32 7.83 -4.43 -16.73
CA ARG A 32 8.41 -3.16 -17.21
C ARG A 32 7.66 -1.94 -16.66
N LYS A 33 6.32 -1.95 -16.69
CA LYS A 33 5.49 -0.87 -16.15
C LYS A 33 5.73 -0.70 -14.65
N PHE A 34 5.79 -1.81 -13.92
CA PHE A 34 6.04 -1.78 -12.48
C PHE A 34 7.42 -1.21 -12.13
N HIS A 35 8.49 -1.67 -12.78
CA HIS A 35 9.84 -1.16 -12.51
C HIS A 35 9.97 0.32 -12.89
N LYS A 36 9.34 0.76 -14.00
CA LYS A 36 9.28 2.18 -14.34
C LYS A 36 8.55 2.99 -13.28
N GLY A 37 7.39 2.52 -12.80
CA GLY A 37 6.65 3.18 -11.73
C GLY A 37 7.47 3.27 -10.44
N LEU A 38 8.16 2.19 -10.06
CA LEU A 38 9.01 2.17 -8.88
C LEU A 38 10.22 3.12 -9.01
N ALA A 39 10.82 3.21 -10.20
CA ALA A 39 11.92 4.14 -10.46
C ALA A 39 11.44 5.61 -10.37
N VAL A 40 10.31 5.94 -10.98
CA VAL A 40 9.69 7.27 -10.88
C VAL A 40 9.38 7.59 -9.42
N PHE A 41 8.77 6.66 -8.70
CA PHE A 41 8.50 6.82 -7.27
C PHE A 41 9.78 7.11 -6.47
N ALA A 42 10.87 6.35 -6.70
CA ALA A 42 12.13 6.56 -5.99
C ALA A 42 12.73 7.94 -6.27
N ILE A 43 12.68 8.41 -7.52
CA ILE A 43 13.12 9.76 -7.91
C ILE A 43 12.26 10.83 -7.22
N CYS A 44 10.93 10.70 -7.27
CA CYS A 44 10.02 11.64 -6.60
C CYS A 44 10.26 11.65 -5.08
N ALA A 45 10.45 10.49 -4.47
CA ALA A 45 10.74 10.39 -3.04
C ALA A 45 12.04 11.12 -2.68
N LEU A 46 13.11 10.98 -3.46
CA LEU A 46 14.36 11.72 -3.24
C LEU A 46 14.16 13.23 -3.40
N LEU A 47 13.47 13.65 -4.45
CA LEU A 47 13.21 15.08 -4.71
C LEU A 47 12.33 15.71 -3.63
N CYS A 48 11.35 14.99 -3.08
CA CYS A 48 10.51 15.47 -2.00
C CYS A 48 11.22 15.49 -0.65
N PHE A 49 12.22 14.63 -0.45
CA PHE A 49 13.01 14.60 0.79
C PHE A 49 13.87 15.85 0.98
N ILE A 50 14.44 16.38 -0.11
CA ILE A 50 15.34 17.55 -0.04
C ILE A 50 14.64 18.77 0.59
N PRO A 51 13.44 19.21 0.14
CA PRO A 51 12.73 20.33 0.78
C PRO A 51 12.40 20.07 2.24
N LEU A 52 12.09 18.80 2.63
CA LEU A 52 11.77 18.46 4.00
C LEU A 52 12.91 18.74 4.98
N LEU A 53 14.16 18.68 4.53
CA LEU A 53 15.33 19.02 5.35
C LEU A 53 15.36 20.50 5.77
N PHE A 54 14.60 21.37 5.10
CA PHE A 54 14.52 22.80 5.35
C PHE A 54 13.18 23.21 5.99
N THR A 55 12.29 22.24 6.28
CA THR A 55 11.02 22.51 6.96
C THR A 55 11.22 22.54 8.48
N GLY A 56 10.37 23.31 9.16
CA GLY A 56 10.37 23.34 10.62
C GLY A 56 9.72 22.07 11.23
N PRO A 57 9.86 21.87 12.55
CA PRO A 57 9.30 20.72 13.27
C PRO A 57 7.79 20.55 13.10
N SER A 58 7.06 21.63 12.90
CA SER A 58 5.61 21.63 12.69
C SER A 58 5.13 20.78 11.50
N PHE A 59 6.04 20.44 10.59
CA PHE A 59 5.71 19.63 9.42
C PHE A 59 5.44 18.17 9.79
N ALA A 60 6.05 17.68 10.86
CA ALA A 60 5.93 16.32 11.39
C ALA A 60 5.07 16.23 12.66
N TRP A 61 4.43 17.31 13.08
CA TRP A 61 3.51 17.26 14.22
C TRP A 61 2.29 16.42 13.94
N GLU A 62 1.64 15.92 14.99
CA GLU A 62 0.33 15.27 14.90
C GLU A 62 -0.67 16.19 14.18
N ASN A 63 -1.35 15.70 13.14
CA ASN A 63 -2.10 16.47 12.15
C ASN A 63 -1.25 17.45 11.30
N GLY A 64 0.07 17.26 11.24
CA GLY A 64 0.94 18.02 10.36
C GLY A 64 0.80 17.63 8.88
N PRO A 65 1.47 18.38 7.97
CA PRO A 65 1.37 18.13 6.54
C PRO A 65 1.77 16.70 6.11
N LEU A 66 2.72 16.06 6.79
CA LEU A 66 3.13 14.68 6.48
C LEU A 66 2.05 13.68 6.84
N GLU A 67 1.46 13.78 8.02
CA GLU A 67 0.37 12.91 8.45
C GLU A 67 -0.89 13.11 7.60
N ILE A 68 -1.20 14.34 7.20
CA ILE A 68 -2.26 14.60 6.23
C ILE A 68 -1.98 13.91 4.89
N ALA A 69 -0.73 13.96 4.41
CA ALA A 69 -0.35 13.26 3.18
C ALA A 69 -0.49 11.74 3.31
N GLN A 70 -0.13 11.14 4.45
CA GLN A 70 -0.35 9.72 4.76
C GLN A 70 -1.85 9.38 4.70
N ASN A 71 -2.68 10.18 5.35
CA ASN A 71 -4.14 10.00 5.36
C ASN A 71 -4.74 10.05 3.95
N VAL A 72 -4.29 11.00 3.11
CA VAL A 72 -4.72 11.13 1.71
C VAL A 72 -4.30 9.89 0.90
N VAL A 73 -3.07 9.43 1.04
CA VAL A 73 -2.57 8.22 0.37
C VAL A 73 -3.39 7.00 0.77
N LEU A 74 -3.55 6.74 2.07
CA LEU A 74 -4.30 5.59 2.58
C LEU A 74 -5.77 5.62 2.17
N PHE A 75 -6.38 6.80 2.11
CA PHE A 75 -7.74 6.97 1.60
C PHE A 75 -7.85 6.56 0.12
N PHE A 76 -6.94 7.05 -0.73
CA PHE A 76 -6.94 6.68 -2.14
C PHE A 76 -6.65 5.20 -2.36
N GLU A 77 -5.75 4.61 -1.59
CA GLU A 77 -5.46 3.17 -1.65
C GLU A 77 -6.68 2.35 -1.20
N THR A 78 -7.37 2.75 -0.14
CA THR A 78 -8.63 2.11 0.27
C THR A 78 -9.66 2.14 -0.87
N CYS A 79 -9.86 3.30 -1.50
CA CYS A 79 -10.76 3.44 -2.65
C CYS A 79 -10.33 2.57 -3.84
N LEU A 80 -9.04 2.51 -4.14
CA LEU A 80 -8.48 1.68 -5.22
C LEU A 80 -8.76 0.19 -4.97
N PHE A 81 -8.54 -0.32 -3.75
CA PHE A 81 -8.78 -1.73 -3.44
C PHE A 81 -10.27 -2.08 -3.33
N LEU A 82 -11.13 -1.13 -2.94
CA LEU A 82 -12.58 -1.27 -3.08
C LEU A 82 -13.01 -1.34 -4.56
N TYR A 83 -12.39 -0.57 -5.43
CA TYR A 83 -12.61 -0.67 -6.88
C TYR A 83 -12.17 -2.04 -7.41
N PHE A 84 -11.02 -2.57 -6.98
CA PHE A 84 -10.58 -3.92 -7.34
C PHE A 84 -11.53 -5.00 -6.82
N TYR A 85 -12.05 -4.87 -5.61
CA TYR A 85 -13.07 -5.74 -5.06
C TYR A 85 -14.34 -5.77 -5.94
N LYS A 86 -14.80 -4.61 -6.39
CA LYS A 86 -15.98 -4.52 -7.28
C LYS A 86 -15.70 -5.15 -8.65
N ASN A 87 -14.53 -4.88 -9.24
CA ASN A 87 -14.16 -5.42 -10.55
C ASN A 87 -13.86 -6.93 -10.54
N ALA A 88 -13.53 -7.47 -9.38
CA ALA A 88 -13.33 -8.91 -9.19
C ALA A 88 -14.64 -9.66 -8.89
N LYS A 89 -15.83 -9.04 -9.08
CA LYS A 89 -17.13 -9.67 -8.84
C LYS A 89 -17.25 -10.97 -9.64
N GLY A 90 -17.55 -12.06 -8.93
CA GLY A 90 -17.60 -13.40 -9.53
C GLY A 90 -16.25 -14.14 -9.58
N SER A 91 -15.13 -13.43 -9.39
CA SER A 91 -13.82 -14.06 -9.23
C SER A 91 -13.66 -14.69 -7.84
N ARG A 92 -12.89 -15.80 -7.79
CA ARG A 92 -12.52 -16.44 -6.52
C ARG A 92 -11.67 -15.53 -5.62
N TYR A 93 -11.05 -14.47 -6.17
CA TYR A 93 -10.20 -13.53 -5.45
C TYR A 93 -10.93 -12.26 -4.99
N GLN A 94 -12.22 -12.13 -5.26
CA GLN A 94 -12.99 -10.97 -4.82
C GLN A 94 -12.84 -10.71 -3.31
N ARG A 95 -12.98 -11.76 -2.49
CA ARG A 95 -12.85 -11.65 -1.03
C ARG A 95 -11.44 -11.25 -0.56
N LEU A 96 -10.41 -11.65 -1.31
CA LEU A 96 -9.04 -11.20 -1.06
C LEU A 96 -8.94 -9.68 -1.16
N TRP A 97 -9.45 -9.10 -2.25
CA TRP A 97 -9.39 -7.64 -2.45
C TRP A 97 -10.23 -6.87 -1.44
N GLY A 98 -11.34 -7.44 -0.99
CA GLY A 98 -12.10 -6.90 0.15
C GLY A 98 -11.27 -6.87 1.43
N SER A 99 -10.53 -7.95 1.74
CA SER A 99 -9.66 -7.98 2.92
C SER A 99 -8.49 -6.98 2.80
N VAL A 100 -7.92 -6.80 1.60
CA VAL A 100 -6.90 -5.77 1.35
C VAL A 100 -7.48 -4.36 1.57
N ALA A 101 -8.68 -4.08 1.06
CA ALA A 101 -9.33 -2.78 1.26
C ALA A 101 -9.58 -2.49 2.76
N ILE A 102 -10.01 -3.50 3.53
CA ILE A 102 -10.19 -3.37 4.99
C ILE A 102 -8.84 -3.12 5.68
N LEU A 103 -7.75 -3.77 5.23
CA LEU A 103 -6.41 -3.50 5.76
C LEU A 103 -6.04 -2.02 5.62
N PHE A 104 -6.21 -1.44 4.43
CA PHE A 104 -5.91 -0.02 4.22
C PHE A 104 -6.85 0.90 5.00
N LEU A 105 -8.11 0.52 5.19
CA LEU A 105 -9.04 1.24 6.06
C LEU A 105 -8.58 1.20 7.53
N ILE A 106 -8.05 0.07 8.00
CA ILE A 106 -7.49 -0.04 9.36
C ILE A 106 -6.26 0.86 9.49
N LEU A 107 -5.36 0.88 8.50
CA LEU A 107 -4.20 1.76 8.49
C LEU A 107 -4.62 3.24 8.52
N LEU A 108 -5.60 3.62 7.70
CA LEU A 108 -6.17 4.97 7.70
C LEU A 108 -6.78 5.33 9.07
N GLY A 109 -7.53 4.41 9.68
CA GLY A 109 -8.07 4.61 11.01
C GLY A 109 -6.98 4.80 12.07
N ARG A 110 -5.86 4.08 11.96
CA ARG A 110 -4.70 4.23 12.82
C ARG A 110 -4.11 5.63 12.71
N GLU A 111 -3.86 6.12 11.49
CA GLU A 111 -3.31 7.46 11.25
C GLU A 111 -4.25 8.57 11.76
N LEU A 112 -5.54 8.41 11.56
CA LEU A 112 -6.55 9.30 12.14
C LEU A 112 -6.75 9.07 13.66
N SER A 113 -5.88 8.26 14.27
CA SER A 113 -6.00 7.88 15.69
C SER A 113 -7.43 7.50 16.08
N TRP A 114 -8.15 6.84 15.15
CA TRP A 114 -9.56 6.44 15.29
C TRP A 114 -10.50 7.60 15.65
N GLY A 115 -10.21 8.78 15.09
CA GLY A 115 -11.00 9.99 15.27
C GLY A 115 -10.59 10.83 16.49
N ARG A 116 -9.58 10.42 17.25
CA ARG A 116 -9.04 11.19 18.38
C ARG A 116 -8.54 12.55 17.94
N VAL A 117 -7.96 12.66 16.76
CA VAL A 117 -7.46 13.90 16.17
C VAL A 117 -8.51 15.01 16.00
N PHE A 118 -9.80 14.69 16.08
CA PHE A 118 -10.88 15.68 16.07
C PHE A 118 -11.19 16.27 17.44
N PHE A 119 -10.58 15.75 18.51
CA PHE A 119 -10.81 16.18 19.90
C PHE A 119 -9.54 16.86 20.45
N PHE A 120 -9.36 18.12 20.00
CA PHE A 120 -8.26 18.96 20.48
C PHE A 120 -8.38 19.24 21.97
N LYS A 121 -7.27 19.15 22.71
CA LYS A 121 -7.23 19.41 24.14
C LYS A 121 -6.52 20.72 24.47
N GLU A 122 -5.28 20.84 24.04
CA GLU A 122 -4.44 22.02 24.30
C GLU A 122 -3.24 22.08 23.34
N MET A 123 -2.56 23.24 23.30
CA MET A 123 -1.31 23.35 22.57
C MET A 123 -0.15 23.06 23.53
N ALA A 124 0.55 21.97 23.31
CA ALA A 124 1.73 21.58 24.07
C ALA A 124 3.03 22.14 23.44
N PRO A 125 4.17 22.16 24.14
CA PRO A 125 5.45 22.65 23.60
C PRO A 125 5.93 21.93 22.33
N TYR A 126 5.48 20.69 22.11
CA TYR A 126 5.87 19.84 21.00
C TYR A 126 4.75 19.67 19.95
N GLY A 127 3.72 20.50 19.98
CA GLY A 127 2.61 20.48 19.04
C GLY A 127 1.23 20.35 19.69
N PRO A 128 0.16 20.18 18.88
CA PRO A 128 -1.19 20.03 19.42
C PRO A 128 -1.34 18.72 20.19
N ALA A 129 -1.94 18.81 21.37
CA ALA A 129 -2.29 17.65 22.20
C ALA A 129 -3.78 17.34 22.04
N PHE A 130 -4.13 16.07 21.94
CA PHE A 130 -5.50 15.57 21.76
C PHE A 130 -5.90 14.71 22.96
N TYR A 131 -7.22 14.59 23.19
CA TYR A 131 -7.75 13.68 24.21
C TYR A 131 -7.31 12.23 23.92
N SER A 132 -7.01 11.47 24.96
CA SER A 132 -6.73 10.04 24.79
C SER A 132 -8.04 9.27 24.49
N LEU A 133 -7.93 8.12 23.81
CA LEU A 133 -9.11 7.27 23.55
C LEU A 133 -9.83 6.85 24.84
N LYS A 134 -9.12 6.78 25.97
CA LYS A 134 -9.72 6.43 27.27
C LYS A 134 -10.59 7.57 27.84
N GLU A 135 -10.33 8.81 27.46
CA GLU A 135 -11.08 10.00 27.87
C GLU A 135 -12.30 10.25 26.97
N ILE A 136 -12.37 9.57 25.82
CA ILE A 136 -13.47 9.71 24.84
C ILE A 136 -14.49 8.59 25.08
N SER A 137 -15.77 8.94 25.11
CA SER A 137 -16.87 8.03 25.47
C SER A 137 -16.97 6.76 24.62
N TYR A 138 -16.56 6.81 23.34
CA TYR A 138 -16.58 5.65 22.44
C TYR A 138 -15.23 4.88 22.40
N GLY A 139 -14.20 5.36 23.09
CA GLY A 139 -12.85 4.81 22.99
C GLY A 139 -12.73 3.33 23.40
N PHE A 140 -13.56 2.88 24.36
CA PHE A 140 -13.64 1.48 24.73
C PHE A 140 -14.11 0.60 23.54
N LEU A 141 -15.14 1.06 22.81
CA LEU A 141 -15.68 0.33 21.67
C LEU A 141 -14.68 0.26 20.51
N VAL A 142 -13.88 1.32 20.31
CA VAL A 142 -12.87 1.38 19.25
C VAL A 142 -11.91 0.20 19.32
N ASN A 143 -11.35 -0.09 20.50
CA ASN A 143 -10.38 -1.19 20.65
C ASN A 143 -10.95 -2.53 20.19
N TRP A 144 -12.17 -2.88 20.65
CA TRP A 144 -12.84 -4.13 20.26
C TRP A 144 -13.15 -4.21 18.78
N VAL A 145 -13.62 -3.10 18.18
CA VAL A 145 -13.93 -3.04 16.75
C VAL A 145 -12.64 -3.19 15.93
N VAL A 146 -11.57 -2.52 16.32
CA VAL A 146 -10.26 -2.61 15.63
C VAL A 146 -9.70 -4.02 15.70
N GLU A 147 -9.72 -4.64 16.87
CA GLU A 147 -9.26 -6.01 17.04
C GLU A 147 -10.06 -6.99 16.19
N ALA A 148 -11.39 -6.86 16.19
CA ALA A 148 -12.27 -7.69 15.37
C ALA A 148 -11.99 -7.51 13.87
N LEU A 149 -11.85 -6.25 13.40
CA LEU A 149 -11.52 -5.95 12.01
C LEU A 149 -10.14 -6.49 11.62
N MET A 150 -9.14 -6.38 12.51
CA MET A 150 -7.81 -6.93 12.27
C MET A 150 -7.85 -8.45 12.13
N LEU A 151 -8.54 -9.16 13.03
CA LEU A 151 -8.69 -10.61 12.95
C LEU A 151 -9.42 -11.05 11.69
N LEU A 152 -10.51 -10.37 11.32
CA LEU A 152 -11.24 -10.64 10.07
C LEU A 152 -10.36 -10.41 8.84
N THR A 153 -9.57 -9.34 8.85
CA THR A 153 -8.64 -9.00 7.76
C THR A 153 -7.55 -10.06 7.62
N LEU A 154 -6.90 -10.44 8.72
CA LEU A 154 -5.86 -11.48 8.73
C LEU A 154 -6.44 -12.83 8.27
N PHE A 155 -7.61 -13.20 8.78
CA PHE A 155 -8.31 -14.40 8.33
C PHE A 155 -8.60 -14.36 6.82
N GLY A 156 -9.14 -13.24 6.33
CA GLY A 156 -9.44 -13.06 4.91
C GLY A 156 -8.20 -13.12 4.02
N LEU A 157 -7.12 -12.43 4.40
CA LEU A 157 -5.85 -12.48 3.69
C LEU A 157 -5.28 -13.90 3.67
N PHE A 158 -5.27 -14.59 4.82
CA PHE A 158 -4.74 -15.95 4.89
C PHE A 158 -5.60 -16.94 4.10
N ARG A 159 -6.93 -16.86 4.21
CA ARG A 159 -7.89 -17.83 3.63
C ARG A 159 -8.05 -17.70 2.13
N TYR A 160 -7.98 -16.46 1.59
CA TYR A 160 -8.31 -16.18 0.19
C TYR A 160 -7.09 -15.88 -0.69
N ALA A 161 -5.91 -15.64 -0.11
CA ALA A 161 -4.70 -15.44 -0.90
C ALA A 161 -4.31 -16.73 -1.65
N PRO A 162 -3.88 -16.60 -2.92
CA PRO A 162 -3.42 -17.73 -3.72
C PRO A 162 -1.98 -18.10 -3.35
N TRP A 163 -1.75 -18.61 -2.14
CA TRP A 163 -0.41 -18.87 -1.60
C TRP A 163 0.49 -19.65 -2.55
N ARG A 164 -0.07 -20.71 -3.20
CA ARG A 164 0.70 -21.50 -4.15
C ARG A 164 1.20 -20.65 -5.32
N ALA A 165 0.33 -19.79 -5.88
CA ALA A 165 0.70 -18.90 -6.98
C ALA A 165 1.69 -17.82 -6.49
N ILE A 166 1.46 -17.22 -5.32
CA ILE A 166 2.36 -16.23 -4.73
C ILE A 166 3.77 -16.80 -4.56
N TRP A 167 3.90 -18.03 -4.10
CA TRP A 167 5.21 -18.63 -3.86
C TRP A 167 5.89 -19.19 -5.11
N LYS A 168 5.13 -19.74 -6.08
CA LYS A 168 5.69 -20.50 -7.20
C LYS A 168 5.59 -19.80 -8.55
N GLU A 169 4.52 -19.03 -8.79
CA GLU A 169 4.16 -18.53 -10.11
C GLU A 169 4.38 -17.02 -10.26
N ILE A 170 4.07 -16.25 -9.21
CA ILE A 170 4.20 -14.79 -9.25
C ILE A 170 5.65 -14.38 -8.99
N PRO A 171 6.27 -13.59 -9.89
CA PRO A 171 7.60 -13.05 -9.64
C PRO A 171 7.61 -12.18 -8.39
N LYS A 172 8.60 -12.40 -7.53
CA LYS A 172 8.72 -11.64 -6.28
C LYS A 172 9.32 -10.27 -6.54
N PRO A 173 8.69 -9.18 -6.06
CA PRO A 173 9.23 -7.83 -6.21
C PRO A 173 10.31 -7.57 -5.15
N TRP A 174 11.47 -8.23 -5.25
CA TRP A 174 12.52 -8.18 -4.22
C TRP A 174 12.99 -6.77 -3.88
N ILE A 175 13.11 -5.88 -4.89
CA ILE A 175 13.48 -4.48 -4.69
C ILE A 175 12.44 -3.78 -3.81
N LEU A 176 11.15 -3.97 -4.11
CA LEU A 176 10.07 -3.41 -3.30
C LEU A 176 10.11 -3.95 -1.87
N MET A 177 10.28 -5.26 -1.69
CA MET A 177 10.38 -5.88 -0.37
C MET A 177 11.56 -5.32 0.43
N ALA A 178 12.72 -5.17 -0.20
CA ALA A 178 13.88 -4.56 0.43
C ALA A 178 13.63 -3.11 0.83
N LEU A 179 12.98 -2.30 -0.03
CA LEU A 179 12.62 -0.92 0.28
C LEU A 179 11.64 -0.82 1.46
N VAL A 180 10.64 -1.69 1.53
CA VAL A 180 9.70 -1.74 2.66
C VAL A 180 10.44 -2.04 3.97
N VAL A 181 11.35 -3.03 3.96
CA VAL A 181 12.14 -3.37 5.15
C VAL A 181 13.06 -2.21 5.56
N ILE A 182 13.77 -1.59 4.62
CA ILE A 182 14.65 -0.43 4.89
C ILE A 182 13.83 0.70 5.50
N ARG A 183 12.64 1.00 4.96
CA ARG A 183 11.77 2.07 5.47
C ARG A 183 11.21 1.74 6.85
N ALA A 184 10.81 0.50 7.12
CA ALA A 184 10.36 0.08 8.44
C ALA A 184 11.47 0.23 9.51
N VAL A 185 12.72 -0.07 9.14
CA VAL A 185 13.88 0.14 10.02
C VAL A 185 14.13 1.62 10.26
N LEU A 186 14.07 2.47 9.23
CA LEU A 186 14.27 3.92 9.35
C LEU A 186 13.19 4.56 10.24
N SER A 187 11.91 4.20 10.05
CA SER A 187 10.82 4.65 10.92
C SER A 187 11.08 4.25 12.39
N SER A 188 11.39 2.97 12.65
CA SER A 188 11.68 2.50 14.01
C SER A 188 12.92 3.14 14.67
N LEU A 189 13.88 3.62 13.87
CA LEU A 189 15.05 4.34 14.39
C LEU A 189 14.72 5.81 14.68
N GLY A 190 13.87 6.43 13.86
CA GLY A 190 13.35 7.79 14.03
C GLY A 190 12.56 7.93 15.33
N ASP A 191 11.59 7.04 15.56
CA ASP A 191 10.77 6.96 16.79
C ASP A 191 11.62 6.91 18.09
N LYS A 192 12.83 6.35 17.99
CA LYS A 192 13.76 6.26 19.14
C LYS A 192 14.76 7.42 19.24
N GLU A 193 14.62 8.44 18.43
CA GLU A 193 15.56 9.58 18.35
C GLU A 193 17.03 9.14 18.20
N LYS A 194 17.26 8.06 17.43
CA LYS A 194 18.59 7.42 17.35
C LYS A 194 19.39 7.79 16.10
N ILE A 195 18.81 8.55 15.16
CA ILE A 195 19.47 8.88 13.90
C ILE A 195 20.32 10.14 14.08
N LEU A 196 19.68 11.25 14.40
CA LEU A 196 20.32 12.56 14.52
C LEU A 196 20.22 13.17 15.94
N HIS A 197 19.45 12.54 16.84
CA HIS A 197 19.14 13.04 18.19
C HIS A 197 18.54 14.46 18.16
N THR A 198 17.72 14.74 17.17
CA THR A 198 17.13 16.07 16.94
C THR A 198 15.66 15.95 16.53
N VAL A 199 14.99 17.08 16.46
CA VAL A 199 13.60 17.19 15.97
C VAL A 199 13.43 16.66 14.53
N PHE A 200 14.52 16.55 13.79
CA PHE A 200 14.53 15.95 12.45
C PHE A 200 14.22 14.46 12.46
N ASP A 201 14.48 13.75 13.56
CA ASP A 201 14.19 12.32 13.63
C ASP A 201 12.69 12.05 13.44
N GLN A 202 11.83 12.88 14.01
CA GLN A 202 10.39 12.81 13.80
C GLN A 202 10.00 13.04 12.32
N THR A 203 10.63 14.02 11.65
CA THR A 203 10.38 14.26 10.22
C THR A 203 10.81 13.09 9.35
N ILE A 204 11.94 12.44 9.67
CA ILE A 204 12.42 11.25 8.97
C ILE A 204 11.46 10.08 9.20
N GLU A 205 10.97 9.89 10.40
CA GLU A 205 10.00 8.86 10.77
C GLU A 205 8.73 9.01 9.97
N GLU A 206 8.05 10.17 10.06
CA GLU A 206 6.79 10.44 9.36
C GLU A 206 6.94 10.30 7.84
N TYR A 207 8.06 10.80 7.30
CA TYR A 207 8.33 10.65 5.87
C TYR A 207 8.58 9.19 5.49
N ALA A 208 9.29 8.42 6.33
CA ALA A 208 9.50 6.99 6.09
C ALA A 208 8.19 6.21 6.14
N GLU A 209 7.27 6.55 7.05
CA GLU A 209 5.94 5.94 7.13
C GLU A 209 5.11 6.24 5.88
N LEU A 210 5.06 7.50 5.43
CA LEU A 210 4.40 7.88 4.18
C LEU A 210 4.88 7.04 3.00
N LEU A 211 6.20 6.91 2.84
CA LEU A 211 6.77 6.11 1.75
C LEU A 211 6.49 4.62 1.91
N MET A 212 6.42 4.12 3.15
CA MET A 212 6.07 2.73 3.43
C MET A 212 4.65 2.41 2.97
N TYR A 213 3.67 3.27 3.26
CA TYR A 213 2.29 3.07 2.81
C TYR A 213 2.22 2.99 1.28
N ILE A 214 2.82 3.95 0.58
CA ILE A 214 2.85 3.93 -0.89
C ILE A 214 3.51 2.64 -1.42
N LEU A 215 4.59 2.17 -0.81
CA LEU A 215 5.26 0.93 -1.23
C LEU A 215 4.41 -0.32 -0.98
N ILE A 216 3.65 -0.37 0.12
CA ILE A 216 2.70 -1.45 0.40
C ILE A 216 1.59 -1.46 -0.64
N GLY A 217 1.03 -0.28 -0.99
CA GLY A 217 0.06 -0.12 -2.07
C GLY A 217 0.58 -0.59 -3.42
N PHE A 218 1.82 -0.23 -3.77
CA PHE A 218 2.50 -0.74 -4.96
C PHE A 218 2.62 -2.27 -4.96
N GLY A 219 2.96 -2.87 -3.82
CA GLY A 219 3.05 -4.32 -3.66
C GLY A 219 1.71 -5.00 -3.88
N ALA A 220 0.65 -4.48 -3.27
CA ALA A 220 -0.70 -5.00 -3.43
C ALA A 220 -1.18 -4.87 -4.89
N TYR A 221 -0.88 -3.73 -5.54
CA TYR A 221 -1.17 -3.53 -6.97
C TYR A 221 -0.39 -4.50 -7.87
N TRP A 222 0.89 -4.78 -7.56
CA TRP A 222 1.68 -5.79 -8.26
C TRP A 222 0.99 -7.16 -8.25
N TYR A 223 0.59 -7.61 -7.06
CA TYR A 223 -0.12 -8.89 -6.92
C TYR A 223 -1.48 -8.89 -7.63
N TYR A 224 -2.19 -7.76 -7.62
CA TYR A 224 -3.43 -7.60 -8.38
C TYR A 224 -3.22 -7.83 -9.88
N CYS A 225 -2.23 -7.18 -10.49
CA CYS A 225 -1.94 -7.33 -11.92
C CYS A 225 -1.61 -8.78 -12.27
N TRP A 226 -0.80 -9.47 -11.45
CA TRP A 226 -0.43 -10.86 -11.69
C TRP A 226 -1.60 -11.83 -11.50
N ILE A 227 -2.42 -11.64 -10.49
CA ILE A 227 -3.61 -12.47 -10.24
C ILE A 227 -4.60 -12.31 -11.40
N ARG A 228 -4.85 -11.09 -11.86
CA ARG A 228 -5.72 -10.82 -13.03
C ARG A 228 -5.18 -11.46 -14.29
N TRP A 229 -3.89 -11.33 -14.53
CA TRP A 229 -3.25 -11.98 -15.67
C TRP A 229 -3.38 -13.51 -15.63
N MET A 230 -3.23 -14.14 -14.46
CA MET A 230 -3.44 -15.57 -14.29
C MET A 230 -4.91 -16.00 -14.47
N GLU A 231 -5.88 -15.17 -14.12
CA GLU A 231 -7.30 -15.44 -14.32
C GLU A 231 -7.65 -15.43 -15.81
N ASN A 232 -7.10 -14.49 -16.58
CA ASN A 232 -7.33 -14.38 -18.02
C ASN A 232 -6.69 -15.53 -18.84
N ARG A 233 -5.83 -16.34 -18.21
CA ARG A 233 -5.19 -17.53 -18.79
C ARG A 233 -6.05 -18.81 -18.76
N LYS A 234 -7.12 -18.79 -17.98
CA LYS A 234 -8.01 -19.95 -17.80
C LYS A 234 -9.23 -19.86 -18.66
#